data_39d50ba5bbdd9b5dacbf4d7a0b6c37d0
#
_entry.id   39d50ba5bbdd9b5dacbf4d7a0b6c37d0
#
_cell.length_a   1.000
_cell.length_b   1.000
_cell.length_c   1.000
_cell.angle_alpha   90.00
_cell.angle_beta   90.00
_cell.angle_gamma   90.00
#
_symmetry.space_group_name_H-M   'P 1'
#
loop_
_entity.id
_entity.type
_entity.pdbx_description
1 polymer ?
#
loop_
_entity_poly.entity_id
_entity_poly.type
_entity_poly.pdbx_seq_one_letter_code
_entity_poly.pdbx_strand_id
1 'polypeptide(L)'
;MSTPTTITSTPKPETLHQKHKPSPLETFLKEPIREDLLLETQLLLLTFLTGIQDASTWPDYTCFASNQTGNAIFLAIGLTSPNPPQSQSQSLSYSFPNITTSLTLFVAGALILGQTGNALGIRIRGFLLLTNLIQTLLIFAAVAIQQTYPITRDGLTARIVIGCLAFSSGAQVAMARSLGMTEITTAMATAAFVDVVSDPGDEETSFDKL
;
A
#
# COMPACT_ATOMS: atom_id res chain seq x y z
N MET A 1 48.41 32.80 -62.44
CA MET A 1 47.06 32.33 -62.85
C MET A 1 46.81 31.09 -62.06
N SER A 2 46.19 31.24 -60.89
CA SER A 2 45.93 30.15 -59.94
C SER A 2 44.43 29.95 -59.82
N THR A 3 43.93 28.80 -60.23
CA THR A 3 42.53 28.42 -60.19
C THR A 3 42.17 27.95 -58.74
N PRO A 4 41.05 28.37 -58.20
CA PRO A 4 40.62 27.90 -56.89
C PRO A 4 39.89 26.54 -56.98
N THR A 5 40.33 25.59 -56.18
CA THR A 5 39.72 24.27 -56.03
C THR A 5 38.45 24.35 -55.15
N THR A 6 37.28 24.11 -55.69
CA THR A 6 36.03 24.07 -55.01
C THR A 6 35.90 22.70 -54.23
N ILE A 7 35.89 22.75 -52.89
CA ILE A 7 35.65 21.60 -52.07
C ILE A 7 34.12 21.45 -51.90
N THR A 8 33.54 20.46 -52.57
CA THR A 8 32.15 20.04 -52.41
C THR A 8 32.03 19.21 -51.12
N SER A 9 31.44 19.77 -50.07
CA SER A 9 31.07 19.06 -48.86
C SER A 9 29.81 18.24 -49.10
N THR A 10 29.96 16.92 -49.06
CA THR A 10 28.86 15.95 -49.06
C THR A 10 28.04 16.11 -47.76
N PRO A 11 26.70 16.22 -47.84
CA PRO A 11 25.86 16.27 -46.63
C PRO A 11 25.86 14.88 -45.95
N LYS A 12 26.19 14.86 -44.65
CA LYS A 12 26.09 13.71 -43.75
C LYS A 12 24.63 13.28 -43.66
N PRO A 13 24.30 11.98 -43.79
CA PRO A 13 22.92 11.54 -43.66
C PRO A 13 22.45 11.79 -42.22
N GLU A 14 21.46 12.66 -42.03
CA GLU A 14 20.70 12.81 -40.82
C GLU A 14 19.93 11.51 -40.60
N THR A 15 20.37 10.73 -39.61
CA THR A 15 19.58 9.63 -39.06
C THR A 15 18.31 10.21 -38.47
N LEU A 16 17.22 10.12 -39.22
CA LEU A 16 15.86 10.37 -38.73
C LEU A 16 15.57 9.43 -37.58
N HIS A 17 15.81 9.89 -36.33
CA HIS A 17 15.24 9.31 -35.15
C HIS A 17 13.73 9.47 -35.27
N GLN A 18 13.10 8.42 -35.79
CA GLN A 18 11.65 8.26 -35.81
C GLN A 18 11.17 8.27 -34.36
N LYS A 19 10.75 9.45 -33.84
CA LYS A 19 10.10 9.58 -32.55
C LYS A 19 8.87 8.69 -32.57
N HIS A 20 8.95 7.55 -31.90
CA HIS A 20 7.82 6.66 -31.70
C HIS A 20 6.69 7.47 -31.06
N LYS A 21 5.58 7.65 -31.80
CA LYS A 21 4.39 8.36 -31.28
C LYS A 21 3.79 7.46 -30.21
N PRO A 22 3.70 7.93 -28.94
CA PRO A 22 3.17 7.09 -27.87
C PRO A 22 1.75 6.64 -28.19
N SER A 23 1.42 5.40 -27.85
CA SER A 23 0.07 4.89 -28.06
C SER A 23 -0.92 5.65 -27.16
N PRO A 24 -2.21 5.73 -27.54
CA PRO A 24 -3.23 6.37 -26.70
C PRO A 24 -3.26 5.81 -25.27
N LEU A 25 -2.99 4.51 -25.11
CA LEU A 25 -2.91 3.82 -23.84
C LEU A 25 -1.69 4.28 -23.02
N GLU A 26 -0.52 4.42 -23.65
CA GLU A 26 0.67 4.94 -22.94
C GLU A 26 0.47 6.37 -22.47
N THR A 27 -0.20 7.20 -23.25
CA THR A 27 -0.52 8.57 -22.87
C THR A 27 -1.46 8.58 -21.68
N PHE A 28 -2.52 7.77 -21.69
CA PHE A 28 -3.48 7.63 -20.61
C PHE A 28 -2.84 7.15 -19.30
N LEU A 29 -1.96 6.13 -19.39
CA LEU A 29 -1.30 5.56 -18.22
C LEU A 29 -0.26 6.50 -17.59
N LYS A 30 0.33 7.39 -18.37
CA LYS A 30 1.32 8.39 -17.90
C LYS A 30 0.69 9.72 -17.46
N GLU A 31 -0.62 9.87 -17.63
CA GLU A 31 -1.34 11.09 -17.27
C GLU A 31 -1.38 11.24 -15.73
N PRO A 32 -1.05 12.41 -15.17
CA PRO A 32 -1.14 12.66 -13.76
C PRO A 32 -2.60 12.68 -13.31
N ILE A 33 -2.85 12.18 -12.11
CA ILE A 33 -4.18 12.15 -11.52
C ILE A 33 -4.57 13.56 -11.07
N ARG A 34 -5.80 13.93 -11.36
CA ARG A 34 -6.45 15.13 -10.82
C ARG A 34 -7.14 14.79 -9.51
N GLU A 35 -7.08 15.68 -8.56
CA GLU A 35 -7.84 15.62 -7.32
C GLU A 35 -9.27 16.02 -7.62
N ASP A 36 -10.10 15.04 -8.01
CA ASP A 36 -11.51 15.22 -8.37
C ASP A 36 -12.39 14.56 -7.31
N LEU A 37 -13.65 15.03 -7.18
CA LEU A 37 -14.69 14.40 -6.33
C LEU A 37 -14.82 12.88 -6.57
N LEU A 38 -14.51 12.43 -7.77
CA LEU A 38 -14.55 11.00 -8.12
C LEU A 38 -13.45 10.22 -7.38
N LEU A 39 -12.24 10.75 -7.31
CA LEU A 39 -11.13 10.15 -6.56
C LEU A 39 -11.45 10.13 -5.06
N GLU A 40 -11.97 11.23 -4.52
CA GLU A 40 -12.39 11.33 -3.12
C GLU A 40 -13.47 10.30 -2.78
N THR A 41 -14.49 10.18 -3.63
CA THR A 41 -15.57 9.18 -3.48
C THR A 41 -15.01 7.75 -3.52
N GLN A 42 -14.06 7.46 -4.41
CA GLN A 42 -13.41 6.15 -4.47
C GLN A 42 -12.64 5.83 -3.18
N LEU A 43 -11.91 6.80 -2.63
CA LEU A 43 -11.16 6.62 -1.39
C LEU A 43 -12.09 6.45 -0.18
N LEU A 44 -13.20 7.19 -0.11
CA LEU A 44 -14.22 7.00 0.91
C LEU A 44 -14.84 5.60 0.84
N LEU A 45 -15.17 5.12 -0.36
CA LEU A 45 -15.69 3.77 -0.56
C LEU A 45 -14.66 2.71 -0.13
N LEU A 46 -13.39 2.89 -0.49
CA LEU A 46 -12.31 2.00 -0.06
C LEU A 46 -12.17 1.98 1.47
N THR A 47 -12.25 3.13 2.13
CA THR A 47 -12.21 3.22 3.60
C THR A 47 -13.37 2.48 4.24
N PHE A 48 -14.58 2.61 3.68
CA PHE A 48 -15.75 1.87 4.13
C PHE A 48 -15.56 0.35 3.99
N LEU A 49 -15.07 -0.11 2.83
CA LEU A 49 -14.76 -1.52 2.59
C LEU A 49 -13.69 -2.07 3.54
N THR A 50 -12.69 -1.25 3.87
CA THR A 50 -11.67 -1.61 4.86
C THR A 50 -12.26 -1.78 6.25
N GLY A 51 -13.24 -0.95 6.64
CA GLY A 51 -13.99 -1.12 7.89
C GLY A 51 -14.80 -2.42 7.93
N ILE A 52 -15.45 -2.80 6.82
CA ILE A 52 -16.14 -4.09 6.70
C ILE A 52 -15.14 -5.25 6.83
N GLN A 53 -13.98 -5.14 6.20
CA GLN A 53 -12.92 -6.13 6.29
C GLN A 53 -12.47 -6.34 7.74
N ASP A 54 -12.24 -5.28 8.51
CA ASP A 54 -11.87 -5.40 9.92
C ASP A 54 -12.99 -5.98 10.78
N ALA A 55 -14.24 -5.58 10.52
CA ALA A 55 -15.41 -6.15 11.20
C ALA A 55 -15.58 -7.66 10.95
N SER A 56 -15.17 -8.13 9.78
CA SER A 56 -15.21 -9.56 9.42
C SER A 56 -14.04 -10.34 9.99
N THR A 57 -12.84 -9.75 10.02
CA THR A 57 -11.63 -10.46 10.48
C THR A 57 -11.54 -10.60 11.98
N TRP A 58 -12.12 -9.67 12.75
CA TRP A 58 -12.08 -9.72 14.20
C TRP A 58 -12.73 -10.99 14.81
N PRO A 59 -13.98 -11.37 14.49
CA PRO A 59 -14.60 -12.56 15.06
C PRO A 59 -13.91 -13.86 14.65
N ASP A 60 -13.36 -13.92 13.44
CA ASP A 60 -12.78 -15.14 12.89
C ASP A 60 -11.34 -15.38 13.37
N TYR A 61 -10.53 -14.31 13.41
CA TYR A 61 -9.08 -14.40 13.63
C TYR A 61 -8.59 -13.66 14.87
N THR A 62 -9.48 -12.97 15.59
CA THR A 62 -9.15 -12.18 16.80
C THR A 62 -8.01 -11.16 16.58
N CYS A 63 -7.94 -10.61 15.40
CA CYS A 63 -7.07 -9.51 15.02
C CYS A 63 -7.71 -8.69 13.89
N PHE A 64 -7.22 -7.47 13.70
CA PHE A 64 -7.64 -6.59 12.62
C PHE A 64 -6.69 -6.73 11.43
N ALA A 65 -7.21 -6.61 10.23
CA ALA A 65 -6.40 -6.57 9.03
C ALA A 65 -5.82 -5.16 8.76
N SER A 66 -6.59 -4.10 9.04
CA SER A 66 -6.19 -2.72 8.77
C SER A 66 -5.97 -1.88 10.03
N ASN A 67 -6.74 -2.10 11.10
CA ASN A 67 -6.64 -1.32 12.33
C ASN A 67 -5.44 -1.75 13.18
N GLN A 68 -4.25 -1.29 12.78
CA GLN A 68 -3.01 -1.66 13.45
C GLN A 68 -2.85 -1.03 14.85
N THR A 69 -3.55 0.06 15.13
CA THR A 69 -3.61 0.64 16.48
C THR A 69 -4.26 -0.34 17.46
N GLY A 70 -5.38 -0.96 17.06
CA GLY A 70 -6.03 -2.01 17.85
C GLY A 70 -5.11 -3.21 18.07
N ASN A 71 -4.47 -3.69 17.02
CA ASN A 71 -3.50 -4.77 17.08
C ASN A 71 -2.31 -4.44 18.01
N ALA A 72 -1.78 -3.23 17.95
CA ALA A 72 -0.68 -2.78 18.81
C ALA A 72 -1.08 -2.75 20.29
N ILE A 73 -2.31 -2.31 20.61
CA ILE A 73 -2.83 -2.33 21.98
C ILE A 73 -2.93 -3.77 22.50
N PHE A 74 -3.47 -4.70 21.72
CA PHE A 74 -3.55 -6.11 22.12
C PHE A 74 -2.18 -6.75 22.27
N LEU A 75 -1.23 -6.40 21.40
CA LEU A 75 0.15 -6.83 21.53
C LEU A 75 0.78 -6.32 22.84
N ALA A 76 0.59 -5.05 23.18
CA ALA A 76 1.09 -4.45 24.42
C ALA A 76 0.48 -5.12 25.66
N ILE A 77 -0.83 -5.35 25.68
CA ILE A 77 -1.53 -6.06 26.76
C ILE A 77 -0.96 -7.48 26.92
N GLY A 78 -0.74 -8.19 25.79
CA GLY A 78 -0.19 -9.54 25.82
C GLY A 78 1.23 -9.64 26.35
N LEU A 79 2.06 -8.61 26.07
CA LEU A 79 3.44 -8.56 26.54
C LEU A 79 3.55 -8.17 28.03
N THR A 80 2.61 -7.37 28.52
CA THR A 80 2.66 -6.84 29.90
C THR A 80 1.84 -7.67 30.88
N SER A 81 0.97 -8.57 30.40
CA SER A 81 0.12 -9.40 31.26
C SER A 81 0.94 -10.49 31.97
N PRO A 82 0.92 -10.54 33.31
CA PRO A 82 1.66 -11.58 34.08
C PRO A 82 1.11 -13.00 33.86
N ASN A 83 -0.11 -13.13 33.35
CA ASN A 83 -0.72 -14.41 32.96
C ASN A 83 -1.04 -14.33 31.46
N PRO A 84 -0.34 -15.09 30.60
CA PRO A 84 -0.63 -15.10 29.19
C PRO A 84 -2.10 -15.55 28.96
N PRO A 85 -2.78 -14.98 27.94
CA PRO A 85 -4.22 -15.19 27.71
C PRO A 85 -4.64 -16.63 27.43
N GLN A 86 -3.69 -17.54 27.27
CA GLN A 86 -3.96 -18.98 27.11
C GLN A 86 -4.50 -19.67 28.39
N SER A 87 -4.36 -19.01 29.54
CA SER A 87 -4.79 -19.58 30.83
C SER A 87 -6.07 -18.97 31.41
N GLN A 88 -6.57 -17.88 30.83
CA GLN A 88 -7.84 -17.28 31.29
C GLN A 88 -8.96 -17.58 30.31
N SER A 89 -9.80 -18.46 30.73
CA SER A 89 -11.10 -18.80 30.14
C SER A 89 -11.91 -17.53 29.82
N GLN A 90 -12.16 -17.32 28.53
CA GLN A 90 -13.40 -16.81 27.95
C GLN A 90 -13.66 -15.33 27.71
N SER A 91 -12.82 -14.33 27.99
CA SER A 91 -13.31 -12.97 27.66
C SER A 91 -12.47 -12.13 26.71
N LEU A 92 -11.19 -12.38 26.50
CA LEU A 92 -10.35 -11.63 25.57
C LEU A 92 -9.27 -12.55 24.96
N SER A 93 -9.73 -13.53 24.19
CA SER A 93 -8.82 -14.43 23.47
C SER A 93 -8.39 -13.74 22.17
N TYR A 94 -7.25 -13.08 22.16
CA TYR A 94 -6.62 -12.58 20.94
C TYR A 94 -5.49 -13.52 20.49
N SER A 95 -5.32 -13.66 19.18
CA SER A 95 -4.27 -14.50 18.63
C SER A 95 -2.99 -13.69 18.42
N PHE A 96 -2.01 -13.89 19.31
CA PHE A 96 -0.72 -13.24 19.23
C PHE A 96 0.00 -13.49 17.87
N PRO A 97 0.02 -14.72 17.33
CA PRO A 97 0.61 -14.97 16.00
C PRO A 97 -0.10 -14.22 14.87
N ASN A 98 -1.42 -14.08 14.90
CA ASN A 98 -2.18 -13.37 13.89
C ASN A 98 -1.89 -11.85 13.96
N ILE A 99 -1.86 -11.30 15.19
CA ILE A 99 -1.55 -9.88 15.41
C ILE A 99 -0.15 -9.53 14.90
N THR A 100 0.86 -10.32 15.21
CA THR A 100 2.24 -10.09 14.74
C THR A 100 2.33 -10.24 13.23
N THR A 101 1.64 -11.20 12.64
CA THR A 101 1.56 -11.36 11.17
C THR A 101 0.89 -10.15 10.52
N SER A 102 -0.24 -9.67 11.08
CA SER A 102 -0.94 -8.48 10.58
C SER A 102 -0.05 -7.26 10.62
N LEU A 103 0.55 -6.94 11.77
CA LEU A 103 1.46 -5.79 11.93
C LEU A 103 2.62 -5.84 10.94
N THR A 104 3.29 -6.98 10.85
CA THR A 104 4.48 -7.13 10.00
C THR A 104 4.15 -6.98 8.53
N LEU A 105 3.09 -7.64 8.06
CA LEU A 105 2.72 -7.61 6.65
C LEU A 105 2.04 -6.30 6.24
N PHE A 106 1.35 -5.62 7.16
CA PHE A 106 0.87 -4.26 6.93
C PHE A 106 2.03 -3.29 6.69
N VAL A 107 3.05 -3.31 7.56
CA VAL A 107 4.24 -2.47 7.41
C VAL A 107 4.99 -2.84 6.12
N ALA A 108 5.13 -4.13 5.80
CA ALA A 108 5.74 -4.58 4.55
C ALA A 108 4.98 -4.07 3.31
N GLY A 109 3.65 -4.12 3.33
CA GLY A 109 2.81 -3.58 2.25
C GLY A 109 3.00 -2.07 2.07
N ALA A 110 2.98 -1.33 3.18
CA ALA A 110 3.20 0.11 3.18
C ALA A 110 4.60 0.48 2.66
N LEU A 111 5.65 -0.23 3.13
CA LEU A 111 7.03 -0.03 2.68
C LEU A 111 7.19 -0.32 1.18
N ILE A 112 6.78 -1.51 0.74
CA ILE A 112 7.01 -1.95 -0.64
C ILE A 112 6.29 -1.05 -1.62
N LEU A 113 4.99 -0.79 -1.40
CA LEU A 113 4.19 0.02 -2.32
C LEU A 113 4.49 1.52 -2.18
N GLY A 114 4.79 2.02 -0.97
CA GLY A 114 5.21 3.38 -0.74
C GLY A 114 6.55 3.69 -1.43
N GLN A 115 7.58 2.88 -1.22
CA GLN A 115 8.89 3.05 -1.87
C GLN A 115 8.82 2.88 -3.39
N THR A 116 8.07 1.89 -3.87
CA THR A 116 7.87 1.70 -5.32
C THR A 116 7.15 2.89 -5.94
N GLY A 117 6.16 3.43 -5.25
CA GLY A 117 5.45 4.63 -5.66
C GLY A 117 6.36 5.86 -5.74
N ASN A 118 7.20 6.07 -4.72
CA ASN A 118 8.18 7.16 -4.72
C ASN A 118 9.17 7.05 -5.89
N ALA A 119 9.59 5.82 -6.24
CA ALA A 119 10.54 5.59 -7.33
C ALA A 119 9.92 5.74 -8.73
N LEU A 120 8.67 5.31 -8.92
CA LEU A 120 7.99 5.29 -10.22
C LEU A 120 7.14 6.53 -10.50
N GLY A 121 6.84 7.33 -9.48
CA GLY A 121 5.92 8.47 -9.55
C GLY A 121 4.49 8.08 -9.15
N ILE A 122 4.13 8.39 -7.93
CA ILE A 122 2.86 8.01 -7.27
C ILE A 122 1.63 8.54 -7.99
N ARG A 123 1.73 9.70 -8.63
CA ARG A 123 0.61 10.37 -9.31
C ARG A 123 0.34 9.87 -10.73
N ILE A 124 0.99 8.78 -11.14
CA ILE A 124 0.79 8.18 -12.47
C ILE A 124 -0.39 7.21 -12.40
N ARG A 125 -1.39 7.39 -13.26
CA ARG A 125 -2.58 6.52 -13.33
C ARG A 125 -2.25 5.03 -13.45
N GLY A 126 -1.22 4.69 -14.23
CA GLY A 126 -0.78 3.32 -14.42
C GLY A 126 -0.31 2.65 -13.12
N PHE A 127 0.41 3.36 -12.27
CA PHE A 127 0.86 2.85 -10.98
C PHE A 127 -0.33 2.58 -10.05
N LEU A 128 -1.31 3.50 -9.98
CA LEU A 128 -2.50 3.31 -9.16
C LEU A 128 -3.36 2.14 -9.62
N LEU A 129 -3.57 1.99 -10.92
CA LEU A 129 -4.32 0.87 -11.47
C LEU A 129 -3.64 -0.46 -11.15
N LEU A 130 -2.31 -0.54 -11.32
CA LEU A 130 -1.54 -1.74 -10.98
C LEU A 130 -1.63 -2.08 -9.50
N THR A 131 -1.47 -1.07 -8.63
CA THR A 131 -1.54 -1.26 -7.18
C THR A 131 -2.93 -1.72 -6.75
N ASN A 132 -3.99 -1.11 -7.27
CA ASN A 132 -5.36 -1.53 -7.01
C ASN A 132 -5.64 -2.95 -7.50
N LEU A 133 -5.10 -3.33 -8.66
CA LEU A 133 -5.23 -4.69 -9.18
C LEU A 133 -4.57 -5.70 -8.24
N ILE A 134 -3.34 -5.44 -7.79
CA ILE A 134 -2.62 -6.30 -6.84
C ILE A 134 -3.41 -6.44 -5.54
N GLN A 135 -3.90 -5.35 -4.96
CA GLN A 135 -4.71 -5.36 -3.74
C GLN A 135 -5.99 -6.19 -3.92
N THR A 136 -6.70 -5.99 -5.03
CA THR A 136 -7.91 -6.75 -5.35
C THR A 136 -7.62 -8.23 -5.47
N LEU A 137 -6.54 -8.61 -6.15
CA LEU A 137 -6.13 -10.03 -6.28
C LEU A 137 -5.78 -10.65 -4.92
N LEU A 138 -5.14 -9.91 -4.02
CA LEU A 138 -4.84 -10.38 -2.66
C LEU A 138 -6.11 -10.61 -1.84
N ILE A 139 -7.08 -9.70 -1.93
CA ILE A 139 -8.38 -9.86 -1.26
C ILE A 139 -9.13 -11.08 -1.81
N PHE A 140 -9.19 -11.25 -3.14
CA PHE A 140 -9.81 -12.42 -3.74
C PHE A 140 -9.09 -13.72 -3.37
N ALA A 141 -7.77 -13.73 -3.29
CA ALA A 141 -7.00 -14.87 -2.82
C ALA A 141 -7.35 -15.22 -1.37
N ALA A 142 -7.46 -14.22 -0.49
CA ALA A 142 -7.89 -14.43 0.89
C ALA A 142 -9.29 -15.04 0.96
N VAL A 143 -10.26 -14.51 0.21
CA VAL A 143 -11.63 -15.06 0.14
C VAL A 143 -11.62 -16.49 -0.43
N ALA A 144 -10.88 -16.78 -1.49
CA ALA A 144 -10.77 -18.11 -2.07
C ALA A 144 -10.22 -19.13 -1.06
N ILE A 145 -9.24 -18.75 -0.26
CA ILE A 145 -8.69 -19.60 0.80
C ILE A 145 -9.75 -19.85 1.88
N GLN A 146 -10.51 -18.83 2.28
CA GLN A 146 -11.59 -18.98 3.28
C GLN A 146 -12.72 -19.89 2.80
N GLN A 147 -13.01 -19.94 1.49
CA GLN A 147 -14.02 -20.81 0.93
C GLN A 147 -13.57 -22.28 0.81
N THR A 148 -12.25 -22.49 0.67
CA THR A 148 -11.70 -23.85 0.47
C THR A 148 -11.29 -24.53 1.76
N TYR A 149 -10.93 -23.77 2.79
CA TYR A 149 -10.44 -24.29 4.06
C TYR A 149 -11.36 -23.86 5.22
N PRO A 150 -11.53 -24.69 6.24
CA PRO A 150 -12.32 -24.31 7.41
C PRO A 150 -11.67 -23.12 8.12
N ILE A 151 -12.50 -22.19 8.56
CA ILE A 151 -12.05 -21.01 9.31
C ILE A 151 -11.57 -21.51 10.69
N THR A 152 -10.28 -21.35 10.94
CA THR A 152 -9.66 -21.63 12.22
C THR A 152 -9.06 -20.36 12.79
N ARG A 153 -9.23 -20.14 14.10
CA ARG A 153 -8.69 -18.93 14.76
C ARG A 153 -7.18 -18.81 14.62
N ASP A 154 -6.49 -19.94 14.69
CA ASP A 154 -5.04 -20.05 14.64
C ASP A 154 -4.61 -21.07 13.60
N GLY A 155 -3.43 -20.87 13.04
CA GLY A 155 -2.85 -21.77 12.07
C GLY A 155 -2.23 -21.04 10.87
N LEU A 156 -1.65 -21.82 9.98
CA LEU A 156 -1.01 -21.27 8.80
C LEU A 156 -2.03 -20.58 7.87
N THR A 157 -3.20 -21.18 7.69
CA THR A 157 -4.28 -20.64 6.85
C THR A 157 -4.75 -19.28 7.34
N ALA A 158 -5.01 -19.14 8.66
CA ALA A 158 -5.40 -17.88 9.28
C ALA A 158 -4.35 -16.79 9.03
N ARG A 159 -3.07 -17.12 9.24
CA ARG A 159 -1.95 -16.18 9.03
C ARG A 159 -1.80 -15.77 7.56
N ILE A 160 -2.02 -16.68 6.61
CA ILE A 160 -1.98 -16.35 5.18
C ILE A 160 -3.12 -15.39 4.83
N VAL A 161 -4.34 -15.67 5.27
CA VAL A 161 -5.52 -14.81 5.01
C VAL A 161 -5.30 -13.42 5.60
N ILE A 162 -5.00 -13.35 6.90
CA ILE A 162 -4.71 -12.07 7.58
C ILE A 162 -3.54 -11.34 6.92
N GLY A 163 -2.51 -12.07 6.53
CA GLY A 163 -1.34 -11.50 5.87
C GLY A 163 -1.67 -10.85 4.52
N CYS A 164 -2.45 -11.52 3.69
CA CYS A 164 -2.92 -10.97 2.41
C CYS A 164 -3.75 -9.69 2.61
N LEU A 165 -4.68 -9.72 3.58
CA LEU A 165 -5.55 -8.60 3.89
C LEU A 165 -4.77 -7.42 4.50
N ALA A 166 -3.87 -7.69 5.46
CA ALA A 166 -3.06 -6.66 6.10
C ALA A 166 -2.06 -6.02 5.13
N PHE A 167 -1.40 -6.81 4.28
CA PHE A 167 -0.51 -6.29 3.24
C PHE A 167 -1.26 -5.38 2.27
N SER A 168 -2.45 -5.80 1.81
CA SER A 168 -3.32 -5.00 0.95
C SER A 168 -3.70 -3.68 1.61
N SER A 169 -4.09 -3.70 2.90
CA SER A 169 -4.45 -2.51 3.66
C SER A 169 -3.27 -1.56 3.86
N GLY A 170 -2.08 -2.07 4.17
CA GLY A 170 -0.86 -1.27 4.29
C GLY A 170 -0.49 -0.57 2.97
N ALA A 171 -0.56 -1.30 1.86
CA ALA A 171 -0.36 -0.77 0.53
C ALA A 171 -1.36 0.36 0.19
N GLN A 172 -2.64 0.17 0.55
CA GLN A 172 -3.69 1.16 0.35
C GLN A 172 -3.44 2.45 1.15
N VAL A 173 -3.08 2.33 2.42
CA VAL A 173 -2.79 3.49 3.28
C VAL A 173 -1.59 4.27 2.75
N ALA A 174 -0.50 3.59 2.38
CA ALA A 174 0.67 4.23 1.79
C ALA A 174 0.30 5.01 0.52
N MET A 175 -0.52 4.42 -0.36
CA MET A 175 -0.97 5.06 -1.59
C MET A 175 -1.85 6.29 -1.32
N ALA A 176 -2.82 6.19 -0.41
CA ALA A 176 -3.72 7.30 -0.06
C ALA A 176 -2.95 8.50 0.53
N ARG A 177 -1.96 8.23 1.39
CA ARG A 177 -1.09 9.29 1.96
C ARG A 177 -0.22 9.96 0.91
N SER A 178 0.33 9.19 0.01
CA SER A 178 1.17 9.71 -1.06
C SER A 178 0.42 10.59 -2.06
N LEU A 179 -0.90 10.43 -2.15
CA LEU A 179 -1.78 11.31 -2.92
C LEU A 179 -2.10 12.64 -2.19
N GLY A 180 -1.65 12.81 -0.94
CA GLY A 180 -1.89 14.00 -0.12
C GLY A 180 -3.27 14.03 0.56
N MET A 181 -4.03 12.94 0.49
CA MET A 181 -5.36 12.83 1.11
C MET A 181 -5.28 12.30 2.53
N THR A 182 -4.68 13.09 3.42
CA THR A 182 -4.51 12.73 4.83
C THR A 182 -5.81 12.71 5.63
N GLU A 183 -6.83 13.42 5.19
CA GLU A 183 -8.11 13.58 5.87
C GLU A 183 -8.95 12.29 5.91
N ILE A 184 -8.70 11.37 5.01
CA ILE A 184 -9.43 10.10 4.86
C ILE A 184 -8.78 8.97 5.68
N THR A 185 -7.58 9.15 6.19
CA THR A 185 -6.92 8.16 7.04
C THR A 185 -7.46 8.25 8.48
N THR A 186 -8.55 7.55 8.75
CA THR A 186 -9.25 7.47 10.04
C THR A 186 -8.41 6.86 11.18
N ALA A 187 -7.19 6.44 10.94
CA ALA A 187 -6.32 5.84 11.94
C ALA A 187 -5.06 6.70 12.16
N MET A 188 -5.18 7.74 13.00
CA MET A 188 -4.06 8.66 13.27
C MET A 188 -2.76 7.96 13.66
N ALA A 189 -2.79 6.88 14.43
CA ALA A 189 -1.59 6.14 14.80
C ALA A 189 -1.05 5.28 13.64
N THR A 190 -1.92 4.67 12.84
CA THR A 190 -1.53 3.92 11.64
C THR A 190 -0.90 4.85 10.60
N ALA A 191 -1.40 6.07 10.50
CA ALA A 191 -0.85 7.12 9.67
C ALA A 191 0.60 7.48 10.06
N ALA A 192 0.87 7.68 11.35
CA ALA A 192 2.20 7.98 11.84
C ALA A 192 3.22 6.86 11.54
N PHE A 193 2.82 5.59 11.63
CA PHE A 193 3.68 4.46 11.22
C PHE A 193 4.00 4.49 9.74
N VAL A 194 3.03 4.82 8.90
CA VAL A 194 3.25 4.92 7.46
C VAL A 194 4.16 6.10 7.12
N ASP A 195 4.03 7.23 7.81
CA ASP A 195 4.89 8.40 7.59
C ASP A 195 6.35 8.08 7.89
N VAL A 196 6.63 7.49 9.05
CA VAL A 196 7.99 7.08 9.44
C VAL A 196 8.63 6.12 8.42
N VAL A 197 7.81 5.24 7.84
CA VAL A 197 8.25 4.20 6.91
C VAL A 197 8.38 4.73 5.47
N SER A 198 7.57 5.71 5.09
CA SER A 198 7.51 6.24 3.73
C SER A 198 8.39 7.47 3.51
N ASP A 199 8.89 8.09 4.58
CA ASP A 199 9.78 9.25 4.49
C ASP A 199 11.19 8.80 4.09
N PRO A 200 11.74 9.22 2.94
CA PRO A 200 13.06 8.83 2.50
C PRO A 200 14.21 9.53 3.26
N GLY A 201 13.92 10.15 4.42
CA GLY A 201 14.96 10.67 5.32
C GLY A 201 15.68 11.92 4.83
N ASP A 202 14.94 12.95 4.44
CA ASP A 202 15.49 14.30 4.38
C ASP A 202 15.64 14.82 5.83
N GLU A 203 16.80 14.58 6.40
CA GLU A 203 17.16 14.86 7.82
C GLU A 203 17.07 16.34 8.23
N GLU A 204 16.63 17.26 7.38
CA GLU A 204 16.88 18.71 7.63
C GLU A 204 15.64 19.59 7.85
N THR A 205 14.40 19.09 7.84
CA THR A 205 13.25 20.02 7.90
C THR A 205 12.14 19.73 8.92
N SER A 206 12.30 18.74 9.80
CA SER A 206 11.18 18.34 10.68
C SER A 206 11.11 19.07 12.05
N PHE A 207 12.11 19.83 12.48
CA PHE A 207 12.10 20.50 13.80
C PHE A 207 11.71 21.98 13.79
N ASP A 208 11.60 22.63 12.63
CA ASP A 208 11.34 24.09 12.56
C ASP A 208 9.84 24.45 12.37
N LYS A 209 8.92 23.50 12.50
CA LYS A 209 7.47 23.74 12.35
C LYS A 209 6.62 23.29 13.54
N LEU A 210 7.18 23.32 14.75
CA LEU A 210 6.41 23.20 16.01
C LEU A 210 6.31 24.53 16.73
#